data_55561d155d42fa776d54478240a0bb58
#
_entry.id   55561d155d42fa776d54478240a0bb58
#
_cell.length_a   1.000
_cell.length_b   1.000
_cell.length_c   1.000
_cell.angle_alpha   90.00
_cell.angle_beta   90.00
_cell.angle_gamma   90.00
#
_symmetry.space_group_name_H-M   'P 1'
#
loop_
_entity.id
_entity.type
_entity.pdbx_description
1 polymer ?
#
loop_
_entity_poly.entity_id
_entity_poly.type
_entity_poly.pdbx_seq_one_letter_code
_entity_poly.pdbx_strand_id
1 'polypeptide(L)'
;LKDDAITQVDVEQRRGFELKIEIPRSALQQYSLTMDQISQIIQQSTLDMPGGKIETSGGDLLVRTKERRYSASEYARIPLLKNGQGTLLLGDVARISDGFEESVLRNRYNGLPSQRIAVYRVGEQTPTEVSLAVKKQLLEIQERLPESISTAILNDRSTILQDRIDLLVKNLLYGLVLVFLTLSLFLKIPLAFWIMMGIPISYAGAMIAMPGIDVSINMMSLFAFILVLGIVVDDAIVVGENIYAHQEMNKSPVMAAVDGAKEIGMPVLITILTTTAAFIPFYFVPGTTGKFFRSIPNVLIVILFLSLVEAMFILPGHLAHRYRLIEWFLRPLDLILNWPRSHLSRMLKWLAEVPYRKTLNLSIRYRYTTLAIGLFMMLLCAGLALGGHIRFTFFPRIDSDRINVRAELPFGTPVEVTEKVEAQMLKHAQTLLAKY
;
A
#
# COMPACT_ATOMS: atom_id res chain seq x y z
N LEU A 1 21.97 10.49 8.34
CA LEU A 1 20.96 10.11 9.36
C LEU A 1 20.99 11.14 10.50
N LYS A 2 20.37 12.31 10.30
CA LYS A 2 20.22 13.33 11.36
C LYS A 2 18.79 13.40 11.88
N ASP A 3 17.86 12.71 11.22
CA ASP A 3 16.46 12.69 11.57
C ASP A 3 16.10 11.28 12.03
N ASP A 4 15.47 11.17 13.20
CA ASP A 4 15.08 9.88 13.81
C ASP A 4 14.06 9.12 12.96
N ALA A 5 13.33 9.81 12.08
CA ALA A 5 12.40 9.19 11.14
C ALA A 5 13.11 8.54 9.92
N ILE A 6 14.41 8.81 9.70
CA ILE A 6 15.19 8.21 8.61
C ILE A 6 16.19 7.22 9.21
N THR A 7 15.80 5.96 9.33
CA THR A 7 16.61 4.94 10.00
C THR A 7 17.45 4.10 9.05
N GLN A 8 16.97 3.88 7.82
CA GLN A 8 17.69 3.09 6.83
C GLN A 8 17.77 3.80 5.49
N VAL A 9 19.01 4.03 5.05
CA VAL A 9 19.35 4.64 3.76
C VAL A 9 20.34 3.75 3.04
N ASP A 10 20.08 3.48 1.79
CA ASP A 10 20.97 2.70 0.91
C ASP A 10 21.34 3.50 -0.32
N VAL A 11 22.61 3.48 -0.69
CA VAL A 11 23.14 4.13 -1.90
C VAL A 11 23.29 3.04 -2.96
N GLU A 12 22.35 2.98 -3.90
CA GLU A 12 22.35 1.96 -4.93
C GLU A 12 23.53 2.14 -5.87
N GLN A 13 24.13 1.03 -6.28
CA GLN A 13 25.26 1.00 -7.23
C GLN A 13 26.45 1.89 -6.81
N ARG A 14 26.75 1.90 -5.52
CA ARG A 14 27.95 2.54 -5.03
C ARG A 14 29.17 1.79 -5.58
N ARG A 15 30.08 2.52 -6.25
CA ARG A 15 31.37 1.95 -6.63
C ARG A 15 32.17 1.62 -5.38
N GLY A 16 32.75 0.42 -5.34
CA GLY A 16 33.71 0.05 -4.32
C GLY A 16 34.88 0.99 -4.34
N PHE A 17 35.45 1.29 -3.16
CA PHE A 17 36.72 2.01 -3.07
C PHE A 17 37.80 1.03 -3.42
N GLU A 18 38.68 1.39 -4.36
CA GLU A 18 39.81 0.59 -4.85
C GLU A 18 41.12 1.35 -4.67
N LEU A 19 42.10 0.64 -4.19
CA LEU A 19 43.45 1.13 -4.07
C LEU A 19 44.32 0.45 -5.12
N LYS A 20 44.74 1.21 -6.13
CA LYS A 20 45.51 0.68 -7.26
C LYS A 20 47.00 0.83 -6.99
N ILE A 21 47.71 -0.30 -6.97
CA ILE A 21 49.18 -0.35 -6.77
C ILE A 21 49.81 -0.86 -8.05
N GLU A 22 50.46 0.02 -8.77
CA GLU A 22 51.16 -0.28 -10.03
C GLU A 22 52.68 -0.34 -9.79
N ILE A 23 53.33 -1.49 -10.08
CA ILE A 23 54.73 -1.71 -9.86
C ILE A 23 55.39 -1.96 -11.22
N PRO A 24 56.33 -1.08 -11.67
CA PRO A 24 57.05 -1.28 -12.91
C PRO A 24 57.99 -2.51 -12.83
N ARG A 25 58.10 -3.28 -13.90
CA ARG A 25 59.02 -4.44 -13.97
C ARG A 25 60.48 -4.07 -13.70
N SER A 26 60.89 -2.88 -14.10
CA SER A 26 62.23 -2.35 -13.83
C SER A 26 62.51 -2.21 -12.34
N ALA A 27 61.52 -1.78 -11.54
CA ALA A 27 61.69 -1.66 -10.10
C ALA A 27 61.78 -3.05 -9.42
N LEU A 28 61.00 -4.02 -9.89
CA LEU A 28 61.09 -5.41 -9.39
C LEU A 28 62.48 -6.02 -9.65
N GLN A 29 63.03 -5.79 -10.86
CA GLN A 29 64.35 -6.28 -11.20
C GLN A 29 65.51 -5.55 -10.46
N GLN A 30 65.36 -4.23 -10.29
CA GLN A 30 66.34 -3.41 -9.60
C GLN A 30 66.54 -3.80 -8.14
N TYR A 31 65.43 -4.11 -7.47
CA TYR A 31 65.44 -4.45 -6.03
C TYR A 31 65.34 -5.95 -5.77
N SER A 32 65.39 -6.79 -6.83
CA SER A 32 65.28 -8.27 -6.74
C SER A 32 64.03 -8.73 -5.96
N LEU A 33 62.90 -8.04 -6.16
CA LEU A 33 61.62 -8.34 -5.51
C LEU A 33 60.67 -9.05 -6.50
N THR A 34 59.86 -9.96 -5.97
CA THR A 34 58.77 -10.59 -6.71
C THR A 34 57.45 -9.98 -6.35
N MET A 35 56.46 -10.05 -7.25
CA MET A 35 55.08 -9.58 -6.96
C MET A 35 54.47 -10.30 -5.75
N ASP A 36 54.76 -11.62 -5.61
CA ASP A 36 54.25 -12.41 -4.48
C ASP A 36 54.82 -11.93 -3.15
N GLN A 37 56.12 -11.61 -3.08
CA GLN A 37 56.75 -11.05 -1.89
C GLN A 37 56.12 -9.73 -1.50
N ILE A 38 55.91 -8.82 -2.46
CA ILE A 38 55.26 -7.53 -2.17
C ILE A 38 53.82 -7.71 -1.72
N SER A 39 53.06 -8.61 -2.37
CA SER A 39 51.69 -8.92 -2.00
C SER A 39 51.59 -9.45 -0.57
N GLN A 40 52.51 -10.37 -0.18
CA GLN A 40 52.56 -10.90 1.19
C GLN A 40 52.90 -9.81 2.22
N ILE A 41 53.85 -8.92 1.92
CA ILE A 41 54.19 -7.82 2.79
C ILE A 41 53.04 -6.86 2.99
N ILE A 42 52.33 -6.53 1.90
CA ILE A 42 51.14 -5.69 1.95
C ILE A 42 50.05 -6.35 2.81
N GLN A 43 49.73 -7.62 2.58
CA GLN A 43 48.77 -8.37 3.36
C GLN A 43 49.10 -8.38 4.86
N GLN A 44 50.36 -8.69 5.21
CA GLN A 44 50.79 -8.72 6.60
C GLN A 44 50.79 -7.34 7.25
N SER A 45 51.05 -6.26 6.49
CA SER A 45 51.07 -4.89 6.98
C SER A 45 49.69 -4.22 7.06
N THR A 46 48.62 -4.90 6.64
CA THR A 46 47.26 -4.34 6.60
C THR A 46 46.24 -5.17 7.35
N LEU A 47 46.67 -6.23 8.05
CA LEU A 47 45.82 -7.08 8.85
C LEU A 47 45.65 -6.52 10.25
N ASP A 48 44.39 -6.40 10.71
CA ASP A 48 44.06 -6.23 12.12
C ASP A 48 44.22 -7.59 12.81
N MET A 49 45.23 -7.75 13.64
CA MET A 49 45.41 -8.98 14.40
C MET A 49 44.90 -8.85 15.84
N PRO A 50 44.03 -9.77 16.31
CA PRO A 50 43.71 -9.83 17.72
C PRO A 50 44.96 -10.22 18.51
N GLY A 51 45.44 -9.34 19.35
CA GLY A 51 46.62 -9.57 20.20
C GLY A 51 46.32 -10.36 21.50
N GLY A 52 45.10 -10.92 21.64
CA GLY A 52 44.68 -11.62 22.82
C GLY A 52 43.96 -10.75 23.87
N LYS A 53 43.73 -11.29 25.06
CA LYS A 53 43.10 -10.60 26.17
C LYS A 53 44.05 -10.62 27.39
N ILE A 54 44.11 -9.54 28.11
CA ILE A 54 44.78 -9.43 29.42
C ILE A 54 43.70 -9.41 30.49
N GLU A 55 43.67 -10.41 31.33
CA GLU A 55 42.76 -10.46 32.46
C GLU A 55 43.27 -9.53 33.57
N THR A 56 42.44 -8.56 33.93
CA THR A 56 42.74 -7.62 35.03
C THR A 56 41.68 -7.69 36.10
N SER A 57 41.97 -7.19 37.29
CA SER A 57 41.01 -7.11 38.41
C SER A 57 39.77 -6.26 38.11
N GLY A 58 39.78 -5.46 37.04
CA GLY A 58 38.67 -4.61 36.57
C GLY A 58 37.95 -5.14 35.35
N GLY A 59 38.32 -6.32 34.81
CA GLY A 59 37.75 -6.92 33.59
C GLY A 59 38.77 -7.27 32.53
N ASP A 60 38.34 -7.91 31.45
CA ASP A 60 39.20 -8.33 30.35
C ASP A 60 39.55 -7.15 29.43
N LEU A 61 40.83 -6.93 29.24
CA LEU A 61 41.36 -5.92 28.34
C LEU A 61 41.73 -6.59 26.99
N LEU A 62 40.97 -6.29 25.95
CA LEU A 62 41.22 -6.82 24.59
C LEU A 62 42.38 -6.03 23.96
N VAL A 63 43.49 -6.73 23.69
CA VAL A 63 44.61 -6.17 22.92
C VAL A 63 44.42 -6.52 21.45
N ARG A 64 44.43 -5.50 20.61
CA ARG A 64 44.43 -5.70 19.13
C ARG A 64 45.41 -4.75 18.48
N THR A 65 46.11 -5.24 17.49
CA THR A 65 46.94 -4.40 16.64
C THR A 65 46.03 -3.84 15.55
N LYS A 66 45.98 -2.52 15.41
CA LYS A 66 45.13 -1.84 14.42
C LYS A 66 46.06 -1.26 13.36
N GLU A 67 46.35 -2.06 12.32
CA GLU A 67 47.24 -1.68 11.20
C GLU A 67 46.49 -1.53 9.86
N ARG A 68 45.16 -1.50 9.88
CA ARG A 68 44.40 -1.32 8.66
C ARG A 68 44.60 0.08 8.09
N ARG A 69 45.07 0.13 6.85
CA ARG A 69 45.33 1.36 6.13
C ARG A 69 44.22 1.65 5.12
N TYR A 70 43.93 2.92 4.90
CA TYR A 70 42.77 3.33 4.10
C TYR A 70 43.09 4.28 2.96
N SER A 71 44.34 4.77 2.85
CA SER A 71 44.72 5.74 1.85
C SER A 71 46.02 5.35 1.12
N ALA A 72 46.21 5.82 -0.11
CA ALA A 72 47.40 5.62 -0.88
C ALA A 72 48.66 6.10 -0.13
N SER A 73 48.53 7.20 0.60
CA SER A 73 49.64 7.76 1.40
C SER A 73 50.07 6.88 2.56
N GLU A 74 49.15 6.13 3.15
CA GLU A 74 49.45 5.16 4.22
C GLU A 74 50.07 3.90 3.66
N TYR A 75 49.62 3.41 2.48
CA TYR A 75 50.22 2.28 1.80
C TYR A 75 51.63 2.60 1.29
N ALA A 76 51.85 3.82 0.83
CA ALA A 76 53.17 4.24 0.37
C ALA A 76 54.29 4.10 1.45
N ARG A 77 53.91 4.16 2.73
CA ARG A 77 54.81 4.04 3.88
C ARG A 77 55.07 2.60 4.32
N ILE A 78 54.57 1.60 3.64
CA ILE A 78 54.83 0.20 3.95
C ILE A 78 56.28 -0.13 3.65
N PRO A 79 57.08 -0.62 4.64
CA PRO A 79 58.46 -0.99 4.40
C PRO A 79 58.55 -2.33 3.65
N LEU A 80 59.15 -2.36 2.49
CA LEU A 80 59.42 -3.56 1.68
C LEU A 80 60.74 -4.26 2.05
N LEU A 81 61.81 -3.50 2.19
CA LEU A 81 63.12 -4.01 2.56
C LEU A 81 63.79 -3.09 3.60
N LYS A 82 64.45 -3.69 4.57
CA LYS A 82 65.20 -2.97 5.58
C LYS A 82 66.69 -3.42 5.50
N ASN A 83 67.55 -2.58 4.93
CA ASN A 83 68.97 -2.83 4.81
C ASN A 83 69.72 -1.88 5.74
N GLY A 84 70.96 -2.22 6.12
CA GLY A 84 71.77 -1.37 7.02
C GLY A 84 72.01 0.07 6.54
N GLN A 85 71.65 0.40 5.31
CA GLN A 85 71.79 1.71 4.68
C GLN A 85 70.43 2.48 4.50
N GLY A 86 69.29 1.88 4.85
CA GLY A 86 67.97 2.52 4.76
C GLY A 86 66.79 1.57 4.69
N THR A 87 65.59 2.13 4.66
CA THR A 87 64.36 1.39 4.49
C THR A 87 63.74 1.74 3.14
N LEU A 88 63.55 0.74 2.28
CA LEU A 88 62.82 0.87 1.00
C LEU A 88 61.33 0.81 1.28
N LEU A 89 60.59 1.85 0.90
CA LEU A 89 59.17 1.93 1.08
C LEU A 89 58.42 1.50 -0.18
N LEU A 90 57.18 1.08 -0.05
CA LEU A 90 56.31 0.70 -1.17
C LEU A 90 56.15 1.88 -2.16
N GLY A 91 56.05 3.11 -1.65
CA GLY A 91 55.94 4.32 -2.47
C GLY A 91 57.17 4.65 -3.29
N ASP A 92 58.37 4.08 -2.95
CA ASP A 92 59.58 4.28 -3.72
C ASP A 92 59.63 3.39 -4.97
N VAL A 93 58.90 2.29 -5.01
CA VAL A 93 58.88 1.28 -6.06
C VAL A 93 57.56 1.16 -6.80
N ALA A 94 56.47 1.70 -6.23
CA ALA A 94 55.12 1.58 -6.77
C ALA A 94 54.46 2.94 -6.90
N ARG A 95 53.61 3.08 -7.92
CA ARG A 95 52.65 4.17 -8.03
C ARG A 95 51.39 3.73 -7.37
N ILE A 96 50.96 4.43 -6.30
CA ILE A 96 49.78 4.11 -5.53
C ILE A 96 48.77 5.23 -5.74
N SER A 97 47.55 4.86 -6.11
CA SER A 97 46.47 5.82 -6.32
C SER A 97 45.15 5.32 -5.68
N ASP A 98 44.47 6.24 -5.04
CA ASP A 98 43.11 6.06 -4.56
C ASP A 98 42.16 6.18 -5.75
N GLY A 99 41.23 5.26 -5.87
CA GLY A 99 40.28 5.23 -6.96
C GLY A 99 39.00 4.52 -6.57
N PHE A 100 38.18 4.31 -7.56
CA PHE A 100 36.97 3.54 -7.44
C PHE A 100 36.99 2.38 -8.41
N GLU A 101 36.44 1.25 -8.00
CA GLU A 101 36.29 0.08 -8.83
C GLU A 101 35.67 0.44 -10.19
N GLU A 102 36.25 -0.06 -11.27
CA GLU A 102 35.71 0.13 -12.60
C GLU A 102 34.37 -0.62 -12.69
N SER A 103 33.28 0.12 -12.65
CA SER A 103 31.93 -0.43 -12.77
C SER A 103 31.32 -0.03 -14.10
N VAL A 104 30.82 -1.03 -14.80
CA VAL A 104 30.01 -0.85 -16.03
C VAL A 104 28.62 -0.35 -15.74
N LEU A 105 28.14 -0.50 -14.46
CA LEU A 105 26.84 -0.07 -14.03
C LEU A 105 26.74 1.46 -14.01
N ARG A 106 25.84 2.00 -14.80
CA ARG A 106 25.60 3.45 -14.91
C ARG A 106 24.12 3.74 -14.75
N ASN A 107 23.80 4.67 -13.87
CA ASN A 107 22.46 5.25 -13.77
C ASN A 107 22.42 6.59 -14.49
N ARG A 108 21.33 6.83 -15.22
CA ARG A 108 21.03 8.13 -15.82
C ARG A 108 19.60 8.54 -15.50
N TYR A 109 19.42 9.80 -15.21
CA TYR A 109 18.11 10.41 -15.05
C TYR A 109 18.01 11.60 -16.02
N ASN A 110 17.01 11.59 -16.89
CA ASN A 110 16.87 12.58 -17.97
C ASN A 110 18.15 12.75 -18.84
N GLY A 111 18.88 11.66 -19.08
CA GLY A 111 20.13 11.66 -19.84
C GLY A 111 21.38 12.07 -19.06
N LEU A 112 21.24 12.62 -17.86
CA LEU A 112 22.36 13.02 -17.00
C LEU A 112 22.80 11.87 -16.08
N PRO A 113 24.10 11.72 -15.79
CA PRO A 113 24.57 10.77 -14.79
C PRO A 113 23.87 11.04 -13.44
N SER A 114 23.41 9.98 -12.81
CA SER A 114 22.67 10.10 -11.56
C SER A 114 23.08 9.05 -10.53
N GLN A 115 22.95 9.38 -9.26
CA GLN A 115 23.11 8.47 -8.15
C GLN A 115 21.76 8.29 -7.46
N ARG A 116 21.35 7.04 -7.28
CA ARG A 116 20.09 6.72 -6.61
C ARG A 116 20.33 6.43 -5.14
N ILE A 117 19.53 7.09 -4.30
CA ILE A 117 19.50 6.88 -2.86
C ILE A 117 18.11 6.31 -2.52
N ALA A 118 18.08 5.14 -1.94
CA ALA A 118 16.87 4.50 -1.48
C ALA A 118 16.73 4.69 0.04
N VAL A 119 15.56 5.17 0.47
CA VAL A 119 15.22 5.29 1.88
C VAL A 119 14.13 4.29 2.20
N TYR A 120 14.34 3.49 3.24
CA TYR A 120 13.44 2.42 3.62
C TYR A 120 12.78 2.69 4.96
N ARG A 121 11.54 2.28 5.05
CA ARG A 121 10.80 2.22 6.32
C ARG A 121 11.24 1.02 7.13
N VAL A 122 11.49 1.18 8.42
CA VAL A 122 11.88 0.10 9.33
C VAL A 122 10.93 0.08 10.53
N GLY A 123 10.54 -1.11 10.94
CA GLY A 123 9.67 -1.31 12.11
C GLY A 123 8.29 -0.68 11.95
N GLU A 124 7.89 0.10 12.95
CA GLU A 124 6.55 0.72 13.04
C GLU A 124 6.43 2.08 12.34
N GLN A 125 7.49 2.56 11.69
CA GLN A 125 7.46 3.82 10.96
C GLN A 125 6.38 3.84 9.88
N THR A 126 5.67 4.95 9.72
CA THR A 126 4.69 5.11 8.66
C THR A 126 5.35 5.60 7.36
N PRO A 127 4.85 5.20 6.16
CA PRO A 127 5.40 5.69 4.89
C PRO A 127 5.35 7.20 4.75
N THR A 128 4.32 7.84 5.32
CA THR A 128 4.12 9.30 5.29
C THR A 128 5.14 10.03 6.14
N GLU A 129 5.44 9.55 7.35
CA GLU A 129 6.47 10.15 8.22
C GLU A 129 7.84 10.13 7.55
N VAL A 130 8.25 8.94 7.04
CA VAL A 130 9.53 8.80 6.34
C VAL A 130 9.61 9.71 5.11
N SER A 131 8.54 9.79 4.31
CA SER A 131 8.50 10.66 3.13
C SER A 131 8.60 12.14 3.49
N LEU A 132 7.89 12.60 4.52
CA LEU A 132 7.95 13.98 5.00
C LEU A 132 9.35 14.33 5.52
N ALA A 133 9.97 13.43 6.30
CA ALA A 133 11.33 13.62 6.79
C ALA A 133 12.33 13.71 5.64
N VAL A 134 12.21 12.83 4.63
CA VAL A 134 13.06 12.86 3.43
C VAL A 134 12.89 14.16 2.65
N LYS A 135 11.65 14.61 2.42
CA LYS A 135 11.37 15.88 1.72
C LYS A 135 11.99 17.06 2.46
N LYS A 136 11.86 17.10 3.79
CA LYS A 136 12.46 18.16 4.61
C LYS A 136 13.99 18.14 4.52
N GLN A 137 14.61 16.98 4.70
CA GLN A 137 16.08 16.83 4.59
C GLN A 137 16.60 17.15 3.18
N LEU A 138 15.83 16.81 2.15
CA LEU A 138 16.18 17.10 0.77
C LEU A 138 16.28 18.62 0.51
N LEU A 139 15.38 19.40 1.06
CA LEU A 139 15.42 20.87 0.97
C LEU A 139 16.70 21.43 1.62
N GLU A 140 17.04 20.97 2.83
CA GLU A 140 18.27 21.36 3.53
C GLU A 140 19.55 20.96 2.77
N ILE A 141 19.50 19.80 2.10
CA ILE A 141 20.62 19.28 1.29
C ILE A 141 20.77 20.13 0.01
N GLN A 142 19.65 20.45 -0.65
CA GLN A 142 19.66 21.27 -1.88
C GLN A 142 20.33 22.63 -1.68
N GLU A 143 20.14 23.27 -0.54
CA GLU A 143 20.81 24.55 -0.20
C GLU A 143 22.33 24.44 -0.11
N ARG A 144 22.86 23.23 0.10
CA ARG A 144 24.30 22.95 0.28
C ARG A 144 24.95 22.35 -0.97
N LEU A 145 24.14 21.89 -1.92
CA LEU A 145 24.65 21.29 -3.15
C LEU A 145 25.11 22.37 -4.14
N PRO A 146 26.17 22.09 -4.90
CA PRO A 146 26.55 22.93 -6.04
C PRO A 146 25.39 23.04 -7.04
N GLU A 147 25.27 24.17 -7.74
CA GLU A 147 24.24 24.41 -8.77
C GLU A 147 24.24 23.38 -9.90
N SER A 148 25.38 22.68 -10.11
CA SER A 148 25.51 21.61 -11.09
C SER A 148 24.82 20.29 -10.70
N ILE A 149 24.37 20.15 -9.44
CA ILE A 149 23.72 18.95 -8.93
C ILE A 149 22.25 19.22 -8.66
N SER A 150 21.37 18.55 -9.40
CA SER A 150 19.93 18.58 -9.16
C SER A 150 19.47 17.31 -8.46
N THR A 151 18.39 17.43 -7.68
CA THR A 151 17.79 16.33 -6.97
C THR A 151 16.35 16.11 -7.42
N ALA A 152 15.91 14.86 -7.49
CA ALA A 152 14.54 14.50 -7.83
C ALA A 152 14.08 13.34 -6.94
N ILE A 153 12.81 13.40 -6.52
CA ILE A 153 12.18 12.31 -5.79
C ILE A 153 11.53 11.37 -6.80
N LEU A 154 11.93 10.10 -6.75
CA LEU A 154 11.39 9.03 -7.57
C LEU A 154 10.71 8.00 -6.66
N ASN A 155 9.58 7.46 -7.12
CA ASN A 155 8.91 6.34 -6.42
C ASN A 155 8.53 6.61 -4.96
N ASP A 156 7.95 7.77 -4.68
CA ASP A 156 7.37 8.03 -3.36
C ASP A 156 6.11 7.17 -3.15
N ARG A 157 6.27 6.07 -2.41
CA ARG A 157 5.15 5.16 -2.13
C ARG A 157 4.14 5.73 -1.12
N SER A 158 4.49 6.79 -0.42
CA SER A 158 3.56 7.44 0.52
C SER A 158 2.42 8.14 -0.23
N THR A 159 2.67 8.66 -1.43
CA THR A 159 1.65 9.29 -2.26
C THR A 159 0.55 8.31 -2.64
N ILE A 160 0.91 7.06 -2.97
CA ILE A 160 -0.06 6.02 -3.31
C ILE A 160 -1.00 5.75 -2.12
N LEU A 161 -0.47 5.70 -0.90
CA LEU A 161 -1.29 5.51 0.31
C LEU A 161 -2.19 6.72 0.54
N GLN A 162 -1.65 7.95 0.42
CA GLN A 162 -2.42 9.18 0.58
C GLN A 162 -3.55 9.27 -0.44
N ASP A 163 -3.27 9.02 -1.72
CA ASP A 163 -4.27 9.02 -2.78
C ASP A 163 -5.40 8.02 -2.50
N ARG A 164 -5.09 6.86 -1.90
CA ARG A 164 -6.09 5.87 -1.51
C ARG A 164 -6.93 6.30 -0.31
N ILE A 165 -6.33 6.96 0.66
CA ILE A 165 -7.07 7.55 1.80
C ILE A 165 -8.01 8.63 1.29
N ASP A 166 -7.52 9.54 0.43
CA ASP A 166 -8.32 10.61 -0.15
C ASP A 166 -9.49 10.06 -1.00
N LEU A 167 -9.23 9.00 -1.76
CA LEU A 167 -10.26 8.30 -2.53
C LEU A 167 -11.30 7.64 -1.61
N LEU A 168 -10.86 7.01 -0.50
CA LEU A 168 -11.78 6.45 0.50
C LEU A 168 -12.67 7.55 1.10
N VAL A 169 -12.09 8.66 1.55
CA VAL A 169 -12.83 9.77 2.15
C VAL A 169 -13.82 10.37 1.15
N LYS A 170 -13.41 10.61 -0.09
CA LYS A 170 -14.30 11.09 -1.15
C LYS A 170 -15.43 10.11 -1.43
N ASN A 171 -15.14 8.83 -1.58
CA ASN A 171 -16.15 7.81 -1.82
C ASN A 171 -17.11 7.66 -0.64
N LEU A 172 -16.60 7.75 0.58
CA LEU A 172 -17.42 7.75 1.79
C LEU A 172 -18.38 8.94 1.78
N LEU A 173 -17.89 10.16 1.55
CA LEU A 173 -18.72 11.36 1.51
C LEU A 173 -19.76 11.31 0.39
N TYR A 174 -19.35 10.94 -0.83
CA TYR A 174 -20.29 10.81 -1.95
C TYR A 174 -21.29 9.69 -1.71
N GLY A 175 -20.85 8.56 -1.15
CA GLY A 175 -21.71 7.45 -0.76
C GLY A 175 -22.74 7.88 0.29
N LEU A 176 -22.30 8.59 1.33
CA LEU A 176 -23.20 9.13 2.37
C LEU A 176 -24.26 10.07 1.77
N VAL A 177 -23.84 11.01 0.92
CA VAL A 177 -24.76 11.94 0.26
C VAL A 177 -25.75 11.19 -0.63
N LEU A 178 -25.26 10.25 -1.44
CA LEU A 178 -26.11 9.45 -2.34
C LEU A 178 -27.12 8.60 -1.55
N VAL A 179 -26.66 7.91 -0.51
CA VAL A 179 -27.50 7.10 0.38
C VAL A 179 -28.55 7.99 1.05
N PHE A 180 -28.15 9.13 1.62
CA PHE A 180 -29.05 10.08 2.24
C PHE A 180 -30.14 10.57 1.28
N LEU A 181 -29.75 11.00 0.08
CA LEU A 181 -30.69 11.46 -0.95
C LEU A 181 -31.65 10.34 -1.37
N THR A 182 -31.10 9.15 -1.63
CA THR A 182 -31.90 7.99 -2.02
C THR A 182 -32.89 7.61 -0.92
N LEU A 183 -32.43 7.46 0.33
CA LEU A 183 -33.30 7.13 1.45
C LEU A 183 -34.35 8.22 1.71
N SER A 184 -33.99 9.49 1.53
CA SER A 184 -34.91 10.63 1.70
C SER A 184 -36.05 10.65 0.67
N LEU A 185 -35.89 9.93 -0.46
CA LEU A 185 -36.99 9.76 -1.43
C LEU A 185 -38.04 8.73 -0.99
N PHE A 186 -37.66 7.80 -0.11
CA PHE A 186 -38.57 6.72 0.35
C PHE A 186 -39.01 6.88 1.80
N LEU A 187 -38.09 7.39 2.64
CA LEU A 187 -38.29 7.52 4.09
C LEU A 187 -38.43 8.98 4.51
N LYS A 188 -38.92 9.24 5.71
CA LYS A 188 -38.86 10.57 6.32
C LYS A 188 -37.40 10.98 6.53
N ILE A 189 -37.10 12.24 6.26
CA ILE A 189 -35.73 12.75 6.29
C ILE A 189 -34.98 12.53 7.61
N PRO A 190 -35.61 12.72 8.81
CA PRO A 190 -34.93 12.42 10.06
C PRO A 190 -34.54 10.95 10.19
N LEU A 191 -35.38 10.04 9.68
CA LEU A 191 -35.06 8.60 9.65
C LEU A 191 -33.90 8.30 8.71
N ALA A 192 -33.95 8.82 7.49
CA ALA A 192 -32.85 8.70 6.50
C ALA A 192 -31.52 9.23 7.05
N PHE A 193 -31.55 10.33 7.80
CA PHE A 193 -30.37 10.91 8.43
C PHE A 193 -29.74 9.96 9.46
N TRP A 194 -30.56 9.39 10.37
CA TRP A 194 -30.04 8.48 11.40
C TRP A 194 -29.50 7.16 10.82
N ILE A 195 -30.19 6.59 9.83
CA ILE A 195 -29.70 5.40 9.11
C ILE A 195 -28.35 5.69 8.44
N MET A 196 -28.24 6.84 7.73
CA MET A 196 -26.97 7.24 7.11
C MET A 196 -25.86 7.40 8.14
N MET A 197 -26.15 7.94 9.33
CA MET A 197 -25.16 8.13 10.41
C MET A 197 -24.60 6.82 10.96
N GLY A 198 -25.28 5.70 10.77
CA GLY A 198 -24.78 4.38 11.11
C GLY A 198 -23.49 4.01 10.39
N ILE A 199 -23.28 4.50 9.15
CA ILE A 199 -22.05 4.23 8.39
C ILE A 199 -20.80 4.79 9.08
N PRO A 200 -20.67 6.12 9.33
CA PRO A 200 -19.51 6.66 10.00
C PRO A 200 -19.30 6.12 11.41
N ILE A 201 -20.39 5.79 12.13
CA ILE A 201 -20.30 5.18 13.47
C ILE A 201 -19.66 3.80 13.39
N SER A 202 -20.13 2.93 12.49
CA SER A 202 -19.58 1.59 12.28
C SER A 202 -18.12 1.64 11.81
N TYR A 203 -17.77 2.60 10.95
CA TYR A 203 -16.41 2.79 10.45
C TYR A 203 -15.46 3.30 11.54
N ALA A 204 -15.87 4.29 12.31
CA ALA A 204 -15.09 4.79 13.44
C ALA A 204 -14.83 3.68 14.48
N GLY A 205 -15.88 2.89 14.79
CA GLY A 205 -15.73 1.74 15.67
C GLY A 205 -14.76 0.70 15.13
N ALA A 206 -14.81 0.41 13.82
CA ALA A 206 -13.87 -0.52 13.18
C ALA A 206 -12.44 0.00 13.24
N MET A 207 -12.20 1.29 12.97
CA MET A 207 -10.86 1.89 13.08
C MET A 207 -10.29 1.77 14.50
N ILE A 208 -11.13 1.92 15.53
CA ILE A 208 -10.73 1.73 16.93
C ILE A 208 -10.40 0.25 17.22
N ALA A 209 -11.13 -0.69 16.62
CA ALA A 209 -10.95 -2.12 16.85
C ALA A 209 -9.75 -2.71 16.07
N MET A 210 -9.35 -2.11 14.93
CA MET A 210 -8.28 -2.63 14.05
C MET A 210 -6.95 -2.93 14.74
N PRO A 211 -6.42 -2.07 15.65
CA PRO A 211 -5.18 -2.39 16.36
C PRO A 211 -5.28 -3.65 17.21
N GLY A 212 -6.47 -3.94 17.78
CA GLY A 212 -6.71 -5.13 18.61
C GLY A 212 -6.68 -6.46 17.84
N ILE A 213 -6.85 -6.41 16.52
CA ILE A 213 -6.81 -7.58 15.62
C ILE A 213 -5.58 -7.58 14.70
N ASP A 214 -4.57 -6.77 15.02
CA ASP A 214 -3.31 -6.64 14.26
C ASP A 214 -3.53 -6.30 12.78
N VAL A 215 -4.46 -5.40 12.50
CA VAL A 215 -4.74 -4.89 11.15
C VAL A 215 -4.33 -3.43 11.06
N SER A 216 -3.41 -3.13 10.16
CA SER A 216 -2.99 -1.76 9.85
C SER A 216 -3.81 -1.13 8.72
N ILE A 217 -3.81 0.20 8.64
CA ILE A 217 -4.33 0.93 7.48
C ILE A 217 -3.36 0.69 6.31
N ASN A 218 -3.84 -0.05 5.31
CA ASN A 218 -3.10 -0.39 4.10
C ASN A 218 -4.06 -0.46 2.90
N MET A 219 -3.52 -0.69 1.69
CA MET A 219 -4.34 -0.72 0.47
C MET A 219 -5.49 -1.74 0.53
N MET A 220 -5.26 -2.91 1.15
CA MET A 220 -6.29 -3.97 1.23
C MET A 220 -7.35 -3.65 2.28
N SER A 221 -6.96 -3.10 3.43
CA SER A 221 -7.92 -2.66 4.45
C SER A 221 -8.77 -1.49 3.95
N LEU A 222 -8.18 -0.51 3.23
CA LEU A 222 -8.92 0.59 2.61
C LEU A 222 -9.89 0.10 1.52
N PHE A 223 -9.48 -0.90 0.72
CA PHE A 223 -10.37 -1.53 -0.24
C PHE A 223 -11.54 -2.23 0.45
N ALA A 224 -11.31 -2.91 1.59
CA ALA A 224 -12.37 -3.52 2.37
C ALA A 224 -13.38 -2.49 2.88
N PHE A 225 -12.95 -1.33 3.36
CA PHE A 225 -13.84 -0.23 3.74
C PHE A 225 -14.73 0.22 2.57
N ILE A 226 -14.16 0.40 1.37
CA ILE A 226 -14.93 0.79 0.19
C ILE A 226 -15.96 -0.30 -0.18
N LEU A 227 -15.55 -1.56 -0.14
CA LEU A 227 -16.41 -2.70 -0.49
C LEU A 227 -17.59 -2.85 0.46
N VAL A 228 -17.36 -2.63 1.75
CA VAL A 228 -18.37 -2.81 2.80
C VAL A 228 -19.39 -1.67 2.82
N LEU A 229 -19.09 -0.51 2.23
CA LEU A 229 -19.94 0.69 2.29
C LEU A 229 -21.41 0.42 1.90
N GLY A 230 -21.64 -0.35 0.84
CA GLY A 230 -22.97 -0.73 0.41
C GLY A 230 -23.66 -1.76 1.33
N ILE A 231 -22.89 -2.67 1.91
CA ILE A 231 -23.40 -3.79 2.71
C ILE A 231 -23.89 -3.31 4.08
N VAL A 232 -23.15 -2.38 4.70
CA VAL A 232 -23.46 -1.86 6.06
C VAL A 232 -24.79 -1.12 6.11
N VAL A 233 -25.16 -0.46 5.01
CA VAL A 233 -26.40 0.34 4.96
C VAL A 233 -27.64 -0.53 4.98
N ASP A 234 -27.60 -1.71 4.36
CA ASP A 234 -28.77 -2.56 4.16
C ASP A 234 -29.40 -2.98 5.49
N ASP A 235 -28.61 -3.36 6.48
CA ASP A 235 -29.08 -3.79 7.79
C ASP A 235 -29.77 -2.63 8.54
N ALA A 236 -29.18 -1.46 8.53
CA ALA A 236 -29.73 -0.26 9.17
C ALA A 236 -31.03 0.21 8.48
N ILE A 237 -31.15 0.07 7.15
CA ILE A 237 -32.37 0.39 6.40
C ILE A 237 -33.50 -0.50 6.86
N VAL A 238 -33.30 -1.82 6.90
CA VAL A 238 -34.35 -2.78 7.26
C VAL A 238 -34.83 -2.57 8.70
N VAL A 239 -33.90 -2.35 9.64
CA VAL A 239 -34.26 -2.04 11.04
C VAL A 239 -34.99 -0.72 11.14
N GLY A 240 -34.50 0.33 10.51
CA GLY A 240 -35.09 1.65 10.54
C GLY A 240 -36.47 1.69 9.91
N GLU A 241 -36.67 1.00 8.78
CA GLU A 241 -37.97 0.89 8.11
C GLU A 241 -39.01 0.17 8.98
N ASN A 242 -38.59 -0.94 9.61
CA ASN A 242 -39.52 -1.68 10.49
C ASN A 242 -39.90 -0.89 11.75
N ILE A 243 -38.93 -0.20 12.37
CA ILE A 243 -39.23 0.73 13.48
C ILE A 243 -40.24 1.80 13.04
N TYR A 244 -40.04 2.36 11.84
CA TYR A 244 -40.93 3.36 11.29
C TYR A 244 -42.33 2.81 11.03
N ALA A 245 -42.46 1.60 10.49
CA ALA A 245 -43.76 0.93 10.33
C ALA A 245 -44.48 0.77 11.67
N HIS A 246 -43.78 0.39 12.74
CA HIS A 246 -44.35 0.32 14.09
C HIS A 246 -44.76 1.70 14.64
N GLN A 247 -44.04 2.78 14.30
CA GLN A 247 -44.46 4.15 14.65
C GLN A 247 -45.75 4.55 13.92
N GLU A 248 -45.96 4.14 12.69
CA GLU A 248 -47.20 4.38 11.93
C GLU A 248 -48.41 3.63 12.50
N MET A 249 -48.18 2.54 13.27
CA MET A 249 -49.20 1.82 14.01
C MET A 249 -49.62 2.54 15.32
N ASN A 250 -49.26 3.81 15.49
CA ASN A 250 -49.55 4.63 16.69
C ASN A 250 -48.97 4.09 18.02
N LYS A 251 -47.91 3.29 17.98
CA LYS A 251 -47.15 2.90 19.18
C LYS A 251 -46.32 4.09 19.69
N SER A 252 -46.03 4.09 20.99
CA SER A 252 -45.09 5.06 21.53
C SER A 252 -43.69 4.91 20.88
N PRO A 253 -42.94 5.99 20.69
CA PRO A 253 -41.64 5.92 19.99
C PRO A 253 -40.71 4.85 20.57
N VAL A 254 -40.63 4.72 21.88
CA VAL A 254 -39.82 3.71 22.57
C VAL A 254 -40.32 2.28 22.27
N MET A 255 -41.60 2.03 22.36
CA MET A 255 -42.17 0.71 22.06
C MET A 255 -42.01 0.36 20.58
N ALA A 256 -42.22 1.32 19.69
CA ALA A 256 -41.98 1.11 18.25
C ALA A 256 -40.53 0.75 17.95
N ALA A 257 -39.57 1.39 18.60
CA ALA A 257 -38.15 1.11 18.44
C ALA A 257 -37.77 -0.29 18.94
N VAL A 258 -38.29 -0.68 20.13
CA VAL A 258 -38.00 -2.01 20.72
C VAL A 258 -38.69 -3.12 19.91
N ASP A 259 -39.98 -3.00 19.63
CA ASP A 259 -40.72 -4.03 18.89
C ASP A 259 -40.20 -4.16 17.46
N GLY A 260 -39.94 -3.05 16.76
CA GLY A 260 -39.43 -3.04 15.40
C GLY A 260 -38.04 -3.66 15.28
N ALA A 261 -37.12 -3.32 16.18
CA ALA A 261 -35.80 -3.93 16.18
C ALA A 261 -35.85 -5.43 16.55
N LYS A 262 -36.67 -5.82 17.53
CA LYS A 262 -36.79 -7.20 17.98
C LYS A 262 -37.36 -8.11 16.89
N GLU A 263 -38.37 -7.66 16.14
CA GLU A 263 -39.04 -8.45 15.11
C GLU A 263 -38.08 -8.89 14.00
N ILE A 264 -37.16 -8.04 13.58
CA ILE A 264 -36.25 -8.32 12.47
C ILE A 264 -34.82 -8.61 12.91
N GLY A 265 -34.56 -8.60 14.22
CA GLY A 265 -33.19 -8.82 14.74
C GLY A 265 -32.60 -10.16 14.32
N MET A 266 -33.42 -11.23 14.30
CA MET A 266 -32.95 -12.57 13.86
C MET A 266 -32.63 -12.63 12.35
N PRO A 267 -33.51 -12.15 11.44
CA PRO A 267 -33.18 -12.01 10.03
C PRO A 267 -31.87 -11.23 9.77
N VAL A 268 -31.70 -10.07 10.41
CA VAL A 268 -30.48 -9.24 10.25
C VAL A 268 -29.25 -10.00 10.75
N LEU A 269 -29.32 -10.67 11.90
CA LEU A 269 -28.22 -11.50 12.40
C LEU A 269 -27.83 -12.60 11.40
N ILE A 270 -28.82 -13.30 10.83
CA ILE A 270 -28.60 -14.35 9.84
C ILE A 270 -27.95 -13.78 8.57
N THR A 271 -28.36 -12.60 8.12
CA THR A 271 -27.77 -11.92 6.96
C THR A 271 -26.30 -11.62 7.19
N ILE A 272 -25.94 -11.06 8.35
CA ILE A 272 -24.53 -10.78 8.70
C ILE A 272 -23.71 -12.05 8.82
N LEU A 273 -24.24 -13.11 9.43
CA LEU A 273 -23.55 -14.39 9.54
C LEU A 273 -23.31 -15.03 8.16
N THR A 274 -24.30 -14.98 7.26
CA THR A 274 -24.17 -15.49 5.89
C THR A 274 -23.15 -14.67 5.09
N THR A 275 -23.18 -13.36 5.20
CA THR A 275 -22.20 -12.48 4.57
C THR A 275 -20.79 -12.76 5.10
N THR A 276 -20.63 -12.87 6.41
CA THR A 276 -19.36 -13.25 7.05
C THR A 276 -18.87 -14.60 6.52
N ALA A 277 -19.76 -15.61 6.47
CA ALA A 277 -19.42 -16.94 5.97
C ALA A 277 -18.93 -16.92 4.51
N ALA A 278 -19.47 -16.05 3.66
CA ALA A 278 -19.06 -15.89 2.28
C ALA A 278 -17.60 -15.37 2.16
N PHE A 279 -17.07 -14.67 3.16
CA PHE A 279 -15.69 -14.17 3.17
C PHE A 279 -14.69 -15.10 3.89
N ILE A 280 -15.14 -16.12 4.61
CA ILE A 280 -14.27 -17.12 5.26
C ILE A 280 -13.28 -17.79 4.28
N PRO A 281 -13.66 -18.14 3.04
CA PRO A 281 -12.73 -18.76 2.08
C PRO A 281 -11.44 -17.97 1.83
N PHE A 282 -11.44 -16.64 2.00
CA PHE A 282 -10.24 -15.83 1.84
C PHE A 282 -9.12 -16.17 2.85
N TYR A 283 -9.47 -16.73 4.01
CA TYR A 283 -8.48 -17.18 5.00
C TYR A 283 -7.70 -18.42 4.55
N PHE A 284 -8.26 -19.21 3.63
CA PHE A 284 -7.66 -20.44 3.13
C PHE A 284 -6.82 -20.25 1.87
N VAL A 285 -6.73 -19.02 1.34
CA VAL A 285 -5.86 -18.74 0.18
C VAL A 285 -4.40 -18.90 0.61
N PRO A 286 -3.61 -19.80 -0.03
CA PRO A 286 -2.23 -20.07 0.36
C PRO A 286 -1.26 -18.97 -0.12
N GLY A 287 -0.06 -18.96 0.46
CA GLY A 287 1.07 -18.16 0.03
C GLY A 287 0.99 -16.67 0.38
N THR A 288 1.82 -15.88 -0.27
CA THR A 288 1.90 -14.41 -0.07
C THR A 288 0.61 -13.71 -0.45
N THR A 289 -0.04 -14.18 -1.51
CA THR A 289 -1.35 -13.68 -1.97
C THR A 289 -2.39 -13.79 -0.87
N GLY A 290 -2.47 -14.94 -0.18
CA GLY A 290 -3.39 -15.13 0.94
C GLY A 290 -3.13 -14.18 2.11
N LYS A 291 -1.86 -13.89 2.41
CA LYS A 291 -1.52 -12.91 3.46
C LYS A 291 -2.06 -11.51 3.15
N PHE A 292 -2.00 -11.08 1.89
CA PHE A 292 -2.56 -9.80 1.47
C PHE A 292 -4.09 -9.79 1.57
N PHE A 293 -4.75 -10.82 1.08
CA PHE A 293 -6.21 -10.88 1.04
C PHE A 293 -6.86 -11.09 2.41
N ARG A 294 -6.17 -11.63 3.41
CA ARG A 294 -6.69 -11.78 4.79
C ARG A 294 -7.09 -10.47 5.45
N SER A 295 -6.48 -9.35 5.06
CA SER A 295 -6.87 -8.04 5.58
C SER A 295 -8.31 -7.66 5.23
N ILE A 296 -8.85 -8.15 4.10
CA ILE A 296 -10.20 -7.85 3.64
C ILE A 296 -11.26 -8.45 4.59
N PRO A 297 -11.33 -9.78 4.81
CA PRO A 297 -12.31 -10.34 5.72
C PRO A 297 -12.13 -9.86 7.17
N ASN A 298 -10.90 -9.61 7.64
CA ASN A 298 -10.67 -9.08 8.98
C ASN A 298 -11.41 -7.74 9.19
N VAL A 299 -11.20 -6.79 8.29
CA VAL A 299 -11.86 -5.47 8.36
C VAL A 299 -13.36 -5.59 8.16
N LEU A 300 -13.78 -6.36 7.16
CA LEU A 300 -15.18 -6.55 6.81
C LEU A 300 -15.98 -7.15 7.97
N ILE A 301 -15.49 -8.21 8.60
CA ILE A 301 -16.18 -8.87 9.73
C ILE A 301 -16.32 -7.91 10.90
N VAL A 302 -15.30 -7.14 11.22
CA VAL A 302 -15.36 -6.14 12.30
C VAL A 302 -16.38 -5.06 12.01
N ILE A 303 -16.39 -4.53 10.78
CA ILE A 303 -17.38 -3.51 10.38
C ILE A 303 -18.79 -4.08 10.44
N LEU A 304 -19.04 -5.29 9.93
CA LEU A 304 -20.35 -5.92 9.96
C LEU A 304 -20.84 -6.17 11.39
N PHE A 305 -19.93 -6.61 12.27
CA PHE A 305 -20.28 -6.79 13.68
C PHE A 305 -20.67 -5.45 14.34
N LEU A 306 -19.92 -4.39 14.08
CA LEU A 306 -20.21 -3.07 14.60
C LEU A 306 -21.45 -2.46 13.96
N SER A 307 -21.73 -2.73 12.71
CA SER A 307 -22.99 -2.38 12.04
C SER A 307 -24.18 -3.07 12.68
N LEU A 308 -24.03 -4.35 13.06
CA LEU A 308 -25.07 -5.06 13.82
C LEU A 308 -25.35 -4.37 15.16
N VAL A 309 -24.31 -4.03 15.91
CA VAL A 309 -24.45 -3.31 17.18
C VAL A 309 -25.12 -1.95 16.97
N GLU A 310 -24.70 -1.25 15.92
CA GLU A 310 -25.31 0.03 15.55
C GLU A 310 -26.78 -0.12 15.20
N ALA A 311 -27.14 -1.01 14.27
CA ALA A 311 -28.49 -1.19 13.79
C ALA A 311 -29.46 -1.72 14.88
N MET A 312 -28.97 -2.58 15.80
CA MET A 312 -29.79 -3.21 16.81
C MET A 312 -29.93 -2.43 18.14
N PHE A 313 -28.93 -1.59 18.47
CA PHE A 313 -28.90 -0.89 19.77
C PHE A 313 -28.81 0.63 19.63
N ILE A 314 -27.95 1.15 18.76
CA ILE A 314 -27.72 2.60 18.64
C ILE A 314 -28.84 3.26 17.84
N LEU A 315 -29.14 2.74 16.65
CA LEU A 315 -30.19 3.27 15.79
C LEU A 315 -31.58 3.28 16.45
N PRO A 316 -32.05 2.18 17.10
CA PRO A 316 -33.34 2.23 17.83
C PRO A 316 -33.36 3.26 18.96
N GLY A 317 -32.21 3.46 19.66
CA GLY A 317 -32.07 4.50 20.69
C GLY A 317 -32.25 5.91 20.10
N HIS A 318 -31.69 6.18 18.93
CA HIS A 318 -31.86 7.46 18.24
C HIS A 318 -33.29 7.64 17.73
N LEU A 319 -33.95 6.61 17.24
CA LEU A 319 -35.29 6.67 16.71
C LEU A 319 -36.37 6.70 17.80
N ALA A 320 -36.05 6.26 19.02
CA ALA A 320 -36.93 6.35 20.18
C ALA A 320 -37.09 7.79 20.71
N HIS A 321 -36.15 8.70 20.39
CA HIS A 321 -36.13 10.06 20.87
C HIS A 321 -36.32 11.05 19.71
N ARG A 322 -37.16 12.07 19.96
CA ARG A 322 -37.37 13.15 19.00
C ARG A 322 -36.31 14.24 19.18
N TYR A 323 -35.45 14.41 18.21
CA TYR A 323 -34.45 15.49 18.19
C TYR A 323 -35.00 16.72 17.45
N ARG A 324 -35.69 17.59 18.16
CA ARG A 324 -36.31 18.83 17.60
C ARG A 324 -35.36 19.67 16.77
N LEU A 325 -34.09 19.74 17.14
CA LEU A 325 -33.07 20.51 16.39
C LEU A 325 -32.83 19.91 15.01
N ILE A 326 -32.70 18.60 14.89
CA ILE A 326 -32.51 17.91 13.62
C ILE A 326 -33.74 18.01 12.74
N GLU A 327 -34.91 17.83 13.31
CA GLU A 327 -36.20 18.01 12.61
C GLU A 327 -36.32 19.44 12.08
N TRP A 328 -35.98 20.45 12.88
CA TRP A 328 -36.05 21.87 12.48
C TRP A 328 -35.05 22.18 11.35
N PHE A 329 -33.80 21.69 11.44
CA PHE A 329 -32.75 21.92 10.42
C PHE A 329 -33.07 21.23 9.09
N LEU A 330 -33.65 20.02 9.13
CA LEU A 330 -33.98 19.22 7.95
C LEU A 330 -35.33 19.54 7.33
N ARG A 331 -36.17 20.32 8.00
CA ARG A 331 -37.51 20.69 7.55
C ARG A 331 -37.58 21.33 6.15
N PRO A 332 -36.70 22.27 5.77
CA PRO A 332 -36.74 22.84 4.42
C PRO A 332 -36.46 21.78 3.33
N LEU A 333 -35.59 20.82 3.61
CA LEU A 333 -35.28 19.74 2.68
C LEU A 333 -36.50 18.80 2.54
N ASP A 334 -37.24 18.57 3.60
CA ASP A 334 -38.48 17.77 3.57
C ASP A 334 -39.55 18.39 2.67
N LEU A 335 -39.70 19.71 2.70
CA LEU A 335 -40.61 20.42 1.79
C LEU A 335 -40.21 20.28 0.31
N ILE A 336 -38.94 20.36 0.02
CA ILE A 336 -38.40 20.23 -1.37
C ILE A 336 -38.60 18.79 -1.87
N LEU A 337 -38.31 17.79 -1.04
CA LEU A 337 -38.35 16.37 -1.42
C LEU A 337 -39.78 15.78 -1.37
N ASN A 338 -40.77 16.47 -0.83
CA ASN A 338 -42.12 15.96 -0.73
C ASN A 338 -42.76 15.72 -2.14
N TRP A 339 -42.52 16.63 -3.07
CA TRP A 339 -43.03 16.49 -4.44
C TRP A 339 -42.42 15.26 -5.18
N PRO A 340 -41.10 15.06 -5.29
CA PRO A 340 -40.54 13.88 -5.93
C PRO A 340 -40.87 12.58 -5.18
N ARG A 341 -40.95 12.60 -3.84
CA ARG A 341 -41.34 11.45 -3.02
C ARG A 341 -42.76 10.97 -3.35
N SER A 342 -43.73 11.89 -3.49
CA SER A 342 -45.10 11.55 -3.80
C SER A 342 -45.25 10.94 -5.20
N HIS A 343 -44.45 11.38 -6.17
CA HIS A 343 -44.48 10.83 -7.53
C HIS A 343 -43.82 9.45 -7.56
N LEU A 344 -42.65 9.30 -6.89
CA LEU A 344 -41.94 8.03 -6.80
C LEU A 344 -42.76 6.96 -6.07
N SER A 345 -43.43 7.32 -4.96
CA SER A 345 -44.32 6.42 -4.23
C SER A 345 -45.49 5.94 -5.08
N ARG A 346 -46.11 6.83 -5.89
CA ARG A 346 -47.18 6.44 -6.83
C ARG A 346 -46.64 5.53 -7.94
N MET A 347 -45.49 5.85 -8.50
CA MET A 347 -44.84 5.02 -9.51
C MET A 347 -44.51 3.61 -8.98
N LEU A 348 -43.96 3.52 -7.77
CA LEU A 348 -43.68 2.23 -7.12
C LEU A 348 -44.93 1.42 -6.82
N LYS A 349 -45.99 2.06 -6.31
CA LYS A 349 -47.29 1.38 -6.11
C LYS A 349 -47.82 0.85 -7.43
N TRP A 350 -47.82 1.65 -8.48
CA TRP A 350 -48.21 1.19 -9.81
C TRP A 350 -47.35 0.02 -10.30
N LEU A 351 -46.02 0.12 -10.14
CA LEU A 351 -45.10 -0.97 -10.51
C LEU A 351 -45.37 -2.25 -9.73
N ALA A 352 -45.65 -2.15 -8.45
CA ALA A 352 -45.94 -3.30 -7.60
C ALA A 352 -47.30 -3.93 -7.92
N GLU A 353 -48.34 -3.10 -8.12
CA GLU A 353 -49.71 -3.59 -8.28
C GLU A 353 -50.01 -4.07 -9.72
N VAL A 354 -49.38 -3.49 -10.73
CA VAL A 354 -49.71 -3.81 -12.14
C VAL A 354 -48.70 -4.77 -12.75
N PRO A 355 -47.46 -4.37 -13.11
CA PRO A 355 -46.52 -5.29 -13.79
C PRO A 355 -45.98 -6.38 -12.87
N TYR A 356 -45.54 -6.04 -11.66
CA TYR A 356 -44.97 -7.02 -10.74
C TYR A 356 -46.00 -8.10 -10.33
N ARG A 357 -47.20 -7.70 -9.94
CA ARG A 357 -48.25 -8.64 -9.57
C ARG A 357 -48.64 -9.57 -10.73
N LYS A 358 -48.66 -9.05 -11.99
CA LYS A 358 -48.92 -9.87 -13.18
C LYS A 358 -47.80 -10.90 -13.41
N THR A 359 -46.56 -10.46 -13.37
CA THR A 359 -45.40 -11.35 -13.55
C THR A 359 -45.31 -12.37 -12.43
N LEU A 360 -45.54 -11.97 -11.18
CA LEU A 360 -45.52 -12.88 -10.04
C LEU A 360 -46.63 -13.96 -10.17
N ASN A 361 -47.85 -13.55 -10.51
CA ASN A 361 -48.95 -14.50 -10.70
C ASN A 361 -48.68 -15.46 -11.88
N LEU A 362 -48.05 -14.95 -12.96
CA LEU A 362 -47.63 -15.79 -14.09
C LEU A 362 -46.56 -16.78 -13.67
N SER A 363 -45.54 -16.33 -12.93
CA SER A 363 -44.46 -17.17 -12.40
C SER A 363 -44.95 -18.27 -11.46
N ILE A 364 -45.93 -17.95 -10.58
CA ILE A 364 -46.52 -18.90 -9.67
C ILE A 364 -47.41 -19.89 -10.46
N ARG A 365 -48.20 -19.40 -11.41
CA ARG A 365 -49.09 -20.25 -12.25
C ARG A 365 -48.27 -21.24 -13.07
N TYR A 366 -47.14 -20.78 -13.67
CA TYR A 366 -46.23 -21.61 -14.47
C TYR A 366 -44.91 -21.91 -13.71
N ARG A 367 -45.05 -22.30 -12.44
CA ARG A 367 -43.90 -22.52 -11.51
C ARG A 367 -42.80 -23.42 -12.07
N TYR A 368 -43.15 -24.50 -12.80
CA TYR A 368 -42.15 -25.39 -13.40
C TYR A 368 -41.44 -24.76 -14.57
N THR A 369 -42.13 -23.97 -15.39
CA THR A 369 -41.51 -23.21 -16.48
C THR A 369 -40.57 -22.14 -15.94
N THR A 370 -40.97 -21.45 -14.88
CA THR A 370 -40.13 -20.45 -14.20
C THR A 370 -38.87 -21.10 -13.63
N LEU A 371 -39.00 -22.25 -12.99
CA LEU A 371 -37.87 -23.03 -12.49
C LEU A 371 -36.96 -23.49 -13.64
N ALA A 372 -37.54 -23.98 -14.74
CA ALA A 372 -36.78 -24.41 -15.92
C ALA A 372 -36.02 -23.26 -16.56
N ILE A 373 -36.60 -22.06 -16.66
CA ILE A 373 -35.92 -20.85 -17.14
C ILE A 373 -34.75 -20.49 -16.21
N GLY A 374 -34.94 -20.51 -14.89
CA GLY A 374 -33.87 -20.26 -13.93
C GLY A 374 -32.71 -21.26 -14.06
N LEU A 375 -33.04 -22.55 -14.19
CA LEU A 375 -32.03 -23.59 -14.39
C LEU A 375 -31.31 -23.46 -15.73
N PHE A 376 -32.05 -23.13 -16.81
CA PHE A 376 -31.47 -22.85 -18.13
C PHE A 376 -30.50 -21.70 -18.09
N MET A 377 -30.86 -20.58 -17.46
CA MET A 377 -29.96 -19.43 -17.31
C MET A 377 -28.71 -19.79 -16.53
N MET A 378 -28.84 -20.55 -15.44
CA MET A 378 -27.69 -21.05 -14.67
C MET A 378 -26.77 -21.93 -15.51
N LEU A 379 -27.33 -22.89 -16.27
CA LEU A 379 -26.58 -23.76 -17.16
C LEU A 379 -25.93 -23.00 -18.32
N LEU A 380 -26.61 -21.97 -18.84
CA LEU A 380 -26.07 -21.10 -19.89
C LEU A 380 -24.85 -20.32 -19.35
N CYS A 381 -24.95 -19.71 -18.19
CA CYS A 381 -23.82 -19.02 -17.55
C CYS A 381 -22.64 -19.96 -17.30
N ALA A 382 -22.91 -21.17 -16.76
CA ALA A 382 -21.90 -22.18 -16.58
C ALA A 382 -21.27 -22.62 -17.91
N GLY A 383 -22.08 -22.84 -18.94
CA GLY A 383 -21.62 -23.20 -20.29
C GLY A 383 -20.73 -22.11 -20.92
N LEU A 384 -21.09 -20.84 -20.75
CA LEU A 384 -20.27 -19.72 -21.24
C LEU A 384 -18.92 -19.62 -20.50
N ALA A 385 -18.93 -19.86 -19.18
CA ALA A 385 -17.72 -19.86 -18.37
C ALA A 385 -16.81 -21.03 -18.72
N LEU A 386 -17.33 -22.27 -18.73
CA LEU A 386 -16.58 -23.49 -19.04
C LEU A 386 -16.18 -23.57 -20.52
N GLY A 387 -16.98 -22.99 -21.42
CA GLY A 387 -16.70 -22.91 -22.86
C GLY A 387 -15.63 -21.90 -23.24
N GLY A 388 -15.00 -21.21 -22.26
CA GLY A 388 -13.91 -20.26 -22.50
C GLY A 388 -14.33 -18.92 -23.11
N HIS A 389 -15.64 -18.66 -23.23
CA HIS A 389 -16.15 -17.36 -23.69
C HIS A 389 -15.93 -16.27 -22.64
N ILE A 390 -15.92 -16.63 -21.36
CA ILE A 390 -15.55 -15.76 -20.26
C ILE A 390 -14.09 -16.05 -19.92
N ARG A 391 -13.20 -15.10 -20.24
CA ARG A 391 -11.77 -15.24 -19.92
C ARG A 391 -11.56 -15.04 -18.43
N PHE A 392 -11.01 -16.05 -17.78
CA PHE A 392 -10.60 -15.94 -16.38
C PHE A 392 -9.18 -15.38 -16.32
N THR A 393 -9.04 -14.22 -15.70
CA THR A 393 -7.74 -13.63 -15.34
C THR A 393 -7.73 -13.36 -13.84
N PHE A 394 -6.73 -13.89 -13.13
CA PHE A 394 -6.66 -13.73 -11.68
C PHE A 394 -6.43 -12.26 -11.27
N PHE A 395 -5.55 -11.58 -11.99
CA PHE A 395 -5.39 -10.14 -11.87
C PHE A 395 -5.73 -9.48 -13.21
N PRO A 396 -6.57 -8.43 -13.20
CA PRO A 396 -6.79 -7.64 -14.41
C PRO A 396 -5.47 -6.99 -14.84
N ARG A 397 -5.29 -6.79 -16.14
CA ARG A 397 -4.20 -5.96 -16.62
C ARG A 397 -4.49 -4.54 -16.18
N ILE A 398 -3.63 -4.00 -15.33
CA ILE A 398 -3.70 -2.62 -14.88
C ILE A 398 -2.75 -1.84 -15.76
N ASP A 399 -3.27 -0.81 -16.42
CA ASP A 399 -2.42 0.14 -17.14
C ASP A 399 -1.53 0.84 -16.12
N SER A 400 -0.23 0.85 -16.41
CA SER A 400 0.77 1.44 -15.54
C SER A 400 1.25 2.73 -16.17
N ASP A 401 1.41 3.76 -15.34
CA ASP A 401 2.04 5.03 -15.72
C ASP A 401 3.53 4.88 -16.04
N ARG A 402 4.05 3.64 -15.90
CA ARG A 402 5.46 3.32 -16.13
C ARG A 402 5.60 2.29 -17.22
N ILE A 403 6.42 2.61 -18.19
CA ILE A 403 6.85 1.68 -19.24
C ILE A 403 8.27 1.25 -18.90
N ASN A 404 8.45 -0.05 -18.64
CA ASN A 404 9.76 -0.65 -18.44
C ASN A 404 10.18 -1.31 -19.74
N VAL A 405 11.28 -0.85 -20.31
CA VAL A 405 11.89 -1.46 -21.48
C VAL A 405 13.20 -2.12 -21.06
N ARG A 406 13.37 -3.38 -21.39
CA ARG A 406 14.57 -4.16 -21.06
C ARG A 406 15.12 -4.77 -22.34
N ALA A 407 16.42 -4.59 -22.57
CA ALA A 407 17.16 -5.29 -23.61
C ALA A 407 18.20 -6.20 -22.95
N GLU A 408 18.20 -7.46 -23.34
CA GLU A 408 19.19 -8.44 -22.92
C GLU A 408 20.06 -8.80 -24.11
N LEU A 409 21.36 -8.61 -23.95
CA LEU A 409 22.36 -8.94 -24.96
C LEU A 409 23.08 -10.25 -24.56
N PRO A 410 23.63 -11.00 -25.52
CA PRO A 410 24.37 -12.20 -25.21
C PRO A 410 25.53 -11.94 -24.23
N PHE A 411 25.82 -12.93 -23.40
CA PHE A 411 26.93 -12.85 -22.45
C PHE A 411 28.28 -12.63 -23.21
N GLY A 412 29.10 -11.69 -22.72
CA GLY A 412 30.34 -11.31 -23.35
C GLY A 412 30.24 -10.18 -24.39
N THR A 413 29.05 -9.60 -24.57
CA THR A 413 28.88 -8.42 -25.43
C THR A 413 29.69 -7.24 -24.90
N PRO A 414 30.50 -6.56 -25.72
CA PRO A 414 31.22 -5.36 -25.31
C PRO A 414 30.29 -4.24 -24.83
N VAL A 415 30.76 -3.45 -23.84
CA VAL A 415 29.99 -2.36 -23.24
C VAL A 415 29.54 -1.33 -24.26
N GLU A 416 30.39 -1.04 -25.23
CA GLU A 416 30.13 -0.07 -26.31
C GLU A 416 28.92 -0.46 -27.17
N VAL A 417 28.67 -1.77 -27.33
CA VAL A 417 27.48 -2.28 -28.05
C VAL A 417 26.25 -2.08 -27.21
N THR A 418 26.34 -2.35 -25.91
CA THR A 418 25.22 -2.14 -24.96
C THR A 418 24.85 -0.65 -24.90
N GLU A 419 25.84 0.25 -24.86
CA GLU A 419 25.61 1.70 -24.86
C GLU A 419 24.91 2.17 -26.16
N LYS A 420 25.25 1.59 -27.31
CA LYS A 420 24.57 1.91 -28.58
C LYS A 420 23.12 1.47 -28.56
N VAL A 421 22.83 0.29 -28.02
CA VAL A 421 21.44 -0.19 -27.88
C VAL A 421 20.66 0.70 -26.91
N GLU A 422 21.26 1.05 -25.75
CA GLU A 422 20.65 2.00 -24.81
C GLU A 422 20.32 3.34 -25.47
N ALA A 423 21.26 3.91 -26.21
CA ALA A 423 21.04 5.19 -26.90
C ALA A 423 19.93 5.12 -27.95
N GLN A 424 19.82 4.01 -28.68
CA GLN A 424 18.71 3.78 -29.63
C GLN A 424 17.37 3.68 -28.91
N MET A 425 17.31 2.93 -27.80
CA MET A 425 16.10 2.78 -26.98
C MET A 425 15.64 4.14 -26.43
N LEU A 426 16.57 4.93 -25.87
CA LEU A 426 16.29 6.27 -25.36
C LEU A 426 15.75 7.21 -26.44
N LYS A 427 16.35 7.20 -27.62
CA LYS A 427 15.89 8.00 -28.77
C LYS A 427 14.46 7.65 -29.17
N HIS A 428 14.12 6.36 -29.25
CA HIS A 428 12.78 5.92 -29.57
C HIS A 428 11.78 6.26 -28.46
N ALA A 429 12.16 6.10 -27.19
CA ALA A 429 11.35 6.49 -26.05
C ALA A 429 11.03 7.99 -26.06
N GLN A 430 12.02 8.84 -26.30
CA GLN A 430 11.84 10.29 -26.42
C GLN A 430 10.92 10.67 -27.57
N THR A 431 11.03 9.97 -28.69
CA THR A 431 10.15 10.20 -29.88
C THR A 431 8.70 9.83 -29.54
N LEU A 432 8.50 8.75 -28.78
CA LEU A 432 7.16 8.36 -28.33
C LEU A 432 6.59 9.38 -27.32
N LEU A 433 7.37 9.80 -26.34
CA LEU A 433 6.95 10.81 -25.35
C LEU A 433 6.60 12.17 -26.00
N ALA A 434 7.27 12.55 -27.07
CA ALA A 434 6.97 13.78 -27.80
C ALA A 434 5.69 13.68 -28.65
N LYS A 435 5.19 12.46 -28.89
CA LYS A 435 3.98 12.22 -29.70
C LYS A 435 2.72 12.14 -28.86
N TYR A 436 2.83 11.87 -27.57
CA TYR A 436 1.76 11.79 -26.58
C TYR A 436 1.92 12.87 -25.51
#